data_5e1b6d25db108129e52d606d91f0cbce
#
_entry.id   5e1b6d25db108129e52d606d91f0cbce
#
_cell.length_a   1.000
_cell.length_b   1.000
_cell.length_c   1.000
_cell.angle_alpha   90.00
_cell.angle_beta   90.00
_cell.angle_gamma   90.00
#
_symmetry.space_group_name_H-M   'P 1'
#
loop_
_entity.id
_entity.type
_entity.pdbx_description
1 polymer ?
#
loop_
_entity_poly.entity_id
_entity_poly.type
_entity_poly.pdbx_seq_one_letter_code
_entity_poly.pdbx_strand_id
1 'polypeptide(L)'
;MLRRSLKNVPPGVVPYLIAFLGTCGNIASDTAMIVIPPLAAIVYIGVKKHPVVGMMVGYAGAQAGFTANLMVAGTDSLLQGLTNQAIDAFLGAPGLFAVDVTCNWYFLFVSTFLCGAVIGWVSIHIIEPRFPKYEGSEEESLMEEVTPLEIKGLHNAGLACLVYIAIVIVGFKTQVLSKDGVTVVGS
;
A
#
# COMPACT_ATOMS: atom_id res chain seq x y z
N MET A 1 4.65 -21.38 -3.70
CA MET A 1 4.19 -20.56 -4.84
C MET A 1 5.10 -19.34 -5.08
N LEU A 2 5.45 -18.53 -4.11
CA LEU A 2 6.34 -17.36 -4.25
C LEU A 2 7.67 -17.66 -4.95
N ARG A 3 8.36 -18.75 -4.58
CA ARG A 3 9.65 -19.16 -5.18
C ARG A 3 9.56 -19.45 -6.68
N ARG A 4 8.42 -19.97 -7.16
CA ARG A 4 8.19 -20.28 -8.58
C ARG A 4 7.91 -19.02 -9.40
N SER A 5 7.21 -18.03 -8.78
CA SER A 5 6.93 -16.74 -9.41
C SER A 5 8.17 -15.82 -9.42
N LEU A 6 8.98 -15.85 -8.35
CA LEU A 6 10.21 -15.04 -8.24
C LEU A 6 11.35 -15.55 -9.14
N LYS A 7 11.40 -16.85 -9.49
CA LYS A 7 12.43 -17.39 -10.40
C LYS A 7 12.40 -16.77 -11.80
N ASN A 8 11.27 -16.25 -12.22
CA ASN A 8 11.09 -15.64 -13.54
C ASN A 8 11.24 -14.11 -13.55
N VAL A 9 11.41 -13.48 -12.38
CA VAL A 9 11.58 -12.01 -12.28
C VAL A 9 13.07 -11.68 -12.27
N PRO A 10 13.56 -10.84 -13.19
CA PRO A 10 14.93 -10.40 -13.18
C PRO A 10 15.27 -9.70 -11.85
N PRO A 11 16.39 -10.03 -11.16
CA PRO A 11 16.74 -9.44 -9.86
C PRO A 11 16.82 -7.91 -9.87
N GLY A 12 17.10 -7.31 -11.04
CA GLY A 12 17.14 -5.87 -11.21
C GLY A 12 15.77 -5.17 -11.21
N VAL A 13 14.69 -5.91 -11.47
CA VAL A 13 13.32 -5.35 -11.50
C VAL A 13 12.66 -5.40 -10.12
N VAL A 14 13.11 -6.30 -9.25
CA VAL A 14 12.53 -6.52 -7.92
C VAL A 14 12.44 -5.24 -7.08
N PRO A 15 13.48 -4.38 -6.98
CA PRO A 15 13.40 -3.12 -6.23
C PRO A 15 12.31 -2.18 -6.73
N TYR A 16 12.14 -2.08 -8.05
CA TYR A 16 11.10 -1.24 -8.65
C TYR A 16 9.69 -1.75 -8.33
N LEU A 17 9.50 -3.07 -8.41
CA LEU A 17 8.21 -3.69 -8.08
C LEU A 17 7.85 -3.50 -6.61
N ILE A 18 8.81 -3.71 -5.70
CA ILE A 18 8.59 -3.53 -4.27
C ILE A 18 8.31 -2.07 -3.95
N ALA A 19 9.07 -1.13 -4.53
CA ALA A 19 8.84 0.30 -4.35
C ALA A 19 7.44 0.70 -4.83
N PHE A 20 7.05 0.25 -6.02
CA PHE A 20 5.72 0.51 -6.59
C PHE A 20 4.60 -0.10 -5.75
N LEU A 21 4.71 -1.37 -5.35
CA LEU A 21 3.74 -2.03 -4.48
C LEU A 21 3.68 -1.37 -3.11
N GLY A 22 4.82 -0.94 -2.58
CA GLY A 22 4.91 -0.17 -1.35
C GLY A 22 4.10 1.12 -1.43
N THR A 23 4.30 1.89 -2.50
CA THR A 23 3.56 3.14 -2.75
C THR A 23 2.05 2.89 -2.86
N CYS A 24 1.63 1.83 -3.57
CA CYS A 24 0.22 1.44 -3.64
C CYS A 24 -0.35 0.95 -2.29
N GLY A 25 0.51 0.54 -1.37
CA GLY A 25 0.13 0.03 -0.05
C GLY A 25 -0.58 1.05 0.84
N ASN A 26 -0.49 2.34 0.53
CA ASN A 26 -1.16 3.40 1.29
C ASN A 26 -2.71 3.27 1.31
N ILE A 27 -3.30 2.48 0.44
CA ILE A 27 -4.72 2.09 0.54
C ILE A 27 -5.01 1.46 1.90
N ALA A 28 -4.03 0.73 2.47
CA ALA A 28 -4.12 0.15 3.81
C ALA A 28 -3.65 1.12 4.92
N SER A 29 -3.46 2.40 4.61
CA SER A 29 -2.97 3.45 5.53
C SER A 29 -1.68 3.03 6.25
N ASP A 30 -1.57 3.34 7.54
CA ASP A 30 -0.37 3.09 8.37
C ASP A 30 0.03 1.61 8.47
N THR A 31 -0.91 0.69 8.26
CA THR A 31 -0.64 -0.76 8.26
C THR A 31 0.41 -1.15 7.21
N ALA A 32 0.42 -0.48 6.07
CA ALA A 32 1.39 -0.72 5.01
C ALA A 32 2.84 -0.52 5.47
N MET A 33 3.08 0.49 6.31
CA MET A 33 4.43 0.79 6.83
C MET A 33 4.97 -0.30 7.75
N ILE A 34 4.10 -1.04 8.40
CA ILE A 34 4.49 -2.12 9.32
C ILE A 34 4.67 -3.42 8.55
N VAL A 35 3.80 -3.70 7.58
CA VAL A 35 3.73 -5.01 6.91
C VAL A 35 4.67 -5.09 5.70
N ILE A 36 4.78 -4.02 4.90
CA ILE A 36 5.55 -4.06 3.65
C ILE A 36 7.06 -4.23 3.85
N PRO A 37 7.74 -3.55 4.80
CA PRO A 37 9.18 -3.71 4.97
C PRO A 37 9.63 -5.13 5.27
N PRO A 38 9.05 -5.88 6.23
CA PRO A 38 9.45 -7.27 6.48
C PRO A 38 9.13 -8.19 5.29
N LEU A 39 8.01 -7.99 4.60
CA LEU A 39 7.71 -8.75 3.38
C LEU A 39 8.74 -8.47 2.27
N ALA A 40 9.16 -7.22 2.10
CA ALA A 40 10.20 -6.85 1.15
C ALA A 40 11.54 -7.51 1.49
N ALA A 41 11.90 -7.62 2.78
CA ALA A 41 13.09 -8.35 3.22
C ALA A 41 13.05 -9.82 2.79
N ILE A 42 11.93 -10.50 3.00
CA ILE A 42 11.74 -11.90 2.59
C ILE A 42 11.89 -12.06 1.08
N VAL A 43 11.30 -11.15 0.30
CA VAL A 43 11.44 -11.18 -1.17
C VAL A 43 12.89 -10.98 -1.59
N TYR A 44 13.64 -10.08 -0.95
CA TYR A 44 15.06 -9.85 -1.22
C TYR A 44 15.92 -11.07 -0.91
N ILE A 45 15.67 -11.77 0.20
CA ILE A 45 16.30 -13.07 0.51
C ILE A 45 16.04 -14.06 -0.63
N GLY A 46 14.80 -14.14 -1.11
CA GLY A 46 14.43 -15.06 -2.20
C GLY A 46 15.13 -14.79 -3.53
N VAL A 47 15.59 -13.57 -3.78
CA VAL A 47 16.39 -13.20 -4.96
C VAL A 47 17.89 -13.07 -4.65
N LYS A 48 18.36 -13.56 -3.49
CA LYS A 48 19.74 -13.55 -3.02
C LYS A 48 20.34 -12.15 -2.87
N LYS A 49 19.52 -11.20 -2.49
CA LYS A 49 19.90 -9.83 -2.17
C LYS A 49 19.82 -9.58 -0.67
N HIS A 50 20.51 -8.56 -0.20
CA HIS A 50 20.59 -8.24 1.22
C HIS A 50 19.23 -7.81 1.79
N PRO A 51 18.67 -8.47 2.84
CA PRO A 51 17.31 -8.23 3.33
C PRO A 51 17.11 -6.81 3.86
N VAL A 52 18.13 -6.21 4.46
CA VAL A 52 18.05 -4.83 4.97
C VAL A 52 17.77 -3.84 3.84
N VAL A 53 18.35 -4.06 2.66
CA VAL A 53 18.05 -3.23 1.48
C VAL A 53 16.58 -3.41 1.08
N GLY A 54 16.07 -4.63 1.13
CA GLY A 54 14.64 -4.91 0.90
C GLY A 54 13.73 -4.14 1.86
N MET A 55 14.06 -4.17 3.17
CA MET A 55 13.33 -3.40 4.17
C MET A 55 13.34 -1.89 3.88
N MET A 56 14.50 -1.35 3.51
CA MET A 56 14.63 0.07 3.17
C MET A 56 13.76 0.44 1.98
N VAL A 57 13.76 -0.36 0.92
CA VAL A 57 12.93 -0.14 -0.28
C VAL A 57 11.45 -0.25 0.04
N GLY A 58 11.06 -1.26 0.79
CA GLY A 58 9.67 -1.46 1.23
C GLY A 58 9.17 -0.30 2.09
N TYR A 59 9.99 0.16 3.03
CA TYR A 59 9.66 1.30 3.88
C TYR A 59 9.59 2.61 3.08
N ALA A 60 10.58 2.88 2.22
CA ALA A 60 10.57 4.07 1.37
C ALA A 60 9.35 4.10 0.43
N GLY A 61 8.97 2.94 -0.14
CA GLY A 61 7.77 2.81 -0.95
C GLY A 61 6.50 3.12 -0.15
N ALA A 62 6.35 2.51 1.04
CA ALA A 62 5.19 2.74 1.89
C ALA A 62 5.08 4.22 2.34
N GLN A 63 6.19 4.86 2.64
CA GLN A 63 6.22 6.30 2.98
C GLN A 63 5.86 7.18 1.78
N ALA A 64 6.36 6.86 0.59
CA ALA A 64 6.03 7.59 -0.63
C ALA A 64 4.52 7.53 -0.95
N GLY A 65 3.83 6.49 -0.48
CA GLY A 65 2.39 6.31 -0.63
C GLY A 65 1.54 7.43 -0.04
N PHE A 66 2.04 8.22 0.92
CA PHE A 66 1.32 9.40 1.42
C PHE A 66 1.20 10.52 0.39
N THR A 67 2.13 10.60 -0.54
CA THR A 67 2.21 11.65 -1.56
C THR A 67 2.03 11.10 -2.98
N ALA A 68 1.76 9.80 -3.12
CA ALA A 68 1.62 9.14 -4.40
C ALA A 68 0.70 7.92 -4.25
N ASN A 69 -0.42 7.91 -4.98
CA ASN A 69 -1.43 6.85 -4.89
C ASN A 69 -2.09 6.61 -6.23
N LEU A 70 -2.39 5.35 -6.56
CA LEU A 70 -3.17 5.02 -7.75
C LEU A 70 -4.67 5.23 -7.55
N MET A 71 -5.13 5.13 -6.31
CA MET A 71 -6.54 5.25 -5.94
C MET A 71 -6.68 6.29 -4.84
N VAL A 72 -7.85 6.90 -4.76
CA VAL A 72 -8.20 7.80 -3.65
C VAL A 72 -8.15 7.02 -2.34
N ALA A 73 -7.40 7.52 -1.37
CA ALA A 73 -7.24 6.93 -0.05
C ALA A 73 -8.01 7.73 1.01
N GLY A 74 -8.09 7.19 2.22
CA GLY A 74 -8.73 7.88 3.34
C GLY A 74 -8.10 9.23 3.68
N THR A 75 -6.79 9.37 3.49
CA THR A 75 -6.06 10.63 3.66
C THR A 75 -6.52 11.73 2.72
N ASP A 76 -6.88 11.40 1.47
CA ASP A 76 -7.36 12.37 0.48
C ASP A 76 -8.71 12.97 0.90
N SER A 77 -9.61 12.11 1.42
CA SER A 77 -10.90 12.54 1.95
C SER A 77 -10.76 13.43 3.18
N LEU A 78 -9.82 13.09 4.08
CA LEU A 78 -9.52 13.91 5.26
C LEU A 78 -8.99 15.29 4.85
N LEU A 79 -8.03 15.33 3.94
CA LEU A 79 -7.44 16.58 3.45
C LEU A 79 -8.45 17.44 2.70
N GLN A 80 -9.34 16.82 1.91
CA GLN A 80 -10.44 17.51 1.26
C GLN A 80 -11.37 18.18 2.29
N GLY A 81 -11.74 17.45 3.35
CA GLY A 81 -12.58 18.00 4.41
C GLY A 81 -11.95 19.19 5.11
N LEU A 82 -10.67 19.09 5.49
CA LEU A 82 -9.91 20.19 6.11
C LEU A 82 -9.77 21.39 5.17
N THR A 83 -9.51 21.15 3.89
CA THR A 83 -9.37 22.21 2.89
C THR A 83 -10.69 22.96 2.71
N ASN A 84 -11.82 22.25 2.61
CA ASN A 84 -13.11 22.89 2.46
C ASN A 84 -13.49 23.71 3.72
N GLN A 85 -13.22 23.19 4.91
CA GLN A 85 -13.42 23.96 6.15
C GLN A 85 -12.56 25.24 6.18
N ALA A 86 -11.32 25.16 5.73
CA ALA A 86 -10.45 26.33 5.65
C ALA A 86 -10.94 27.36 4.62
N ILE A 87 -11.44 26.90 3.46
CA ILE A 87 -12.04 27.76 2.43
C ILE A 87 -13.27 28.48 2.98
N ASP A 88 -14.18 27.75 3.62
CA ASP A 88 -15.39 28.31 4.21
C ASP A 88 -15.08 29.36 5.28
N ALA A 89 -14.09 29.09 6.13
CA ALA A 89 -13.63 30.03 7.16
C ALA A 89 -13.00 31.29 6.55
N PHE A 90 -12.24 31.15 5.47
CA PHE A 90 -11.58 32.27 4.80
C PHE A 90 -12.57 33.15 4.03
N LEU A 91 -13.50 32.54 3.30
CA LEU A 91 -14.50 33.27 2.50
C LEU A 91 -15.68 33.81 3.33
N GLY A 92 -15.87 33.30 4.54
CA GLY A 92 -17.02 33.65 5.39
C GLY A 92 -18.39 33.25 4.81
N ALA A 93 -18.39 32.36 3.80
CA ALA A 93 -19.57 31.90 3.10
C ALA A 93 -19.48 30.40 2.86
N PRO A 94 -20.11 29.57 3.71
CA PRO A 94 -20.08 28.13 3.59
C PRO A 94 -20.63 27.63 2.26
N GLY A 95 -19.90 26.75 1.60
CA GLY A 95 -20.35 26.11 0.34
C GLY A 95 -20.26 26.96 -0.92
N LEU A 96 -19.66 28.15 -0.87
CA LEU A 96 -19.46 28.98 -2.05
C LEU A 96 -18.45 28.37 -3.02
N PHE A 97 -17.42 27.72 -2.49
CA PHE A 97 -16.40 27.00 -3.25
C PHE A 97 -16.04 25.72 -2.52
N ALA A 98 -16.02 24.60 -3.22
CA ALA A 98 -15.65 23.33 -2.64
C ALA A 98 -14.67 22.58 -3.54
N VAL A 99 -13.67 21.99 -2.93
CA VAL A 99 -12.67 21.14 -3.60
C VAL A 99 -13.17 19.71 -3.57
N ASP A 100 -13.09 19.01 -4.71
CA ASP A 100 -13.44 17.59 -4.82
C ASP A 100 -12.30 16.72 -4.26
N VAL A 101 -12.63 15.53 -3.76
CA VAL A 101 -11.67 14.55 -3.23
C VAL A 101 -10.65 14.09 -4.28
N THR A 102 -11.02 14.18 -5.55
CA THR A 102 -10.17 13.78 -6.69
C THR A 102 -9.31 14.90 -7.25
N CYS A 103 -9.36 16.10 -6.67
CA CYS A 103 -8.66 17.29 -7.21
C CYS A 103 -7.16 17.08 -7.41
N ASN A 104 -6.52 16.27 -6.58
CA ASN A 104 -5.09 15.96 -6.64
C ASN A 104 -4.78 14.58 -7.27
N TRP A 105 -5.78 13.82 -7.68
CA TRP A 105 -5.64 12.43 -8.10
C TRP A 105 -4.68 12.25 -9.29
N TYR A 106 -4.74 13.11 -10.27
CA TYR A 106 -3.84 13.04 -11.45
C TYR A 106 -2.37 13.18 -11.06
N PHE A 107 -2.07 14.11 -10.15
CA PHE A 107 -0.73 14.29 -9.63
C PHE A 107 -0.26 13.06 -8.86
N LEU A 108 -1.08 12.52 -7.97
CA LEU A 108 -0.79 11.33 -7.18
C LEU A 108 -0.55 10.11 -8.06
N PHE A 109 -1.37 9.93 -9.09
CA PHE A 109 -1.24 8.84 -10.06
C PHE A 109 0.12 8.87 -10.77
N VAL A 110 0.51 10.02 -11.33
CA VAL A 110 1.80 10.17 -12.01
C VAL A 110 2.96 10.03 -11.03
N SER A 111 2.83 10.61 -9.83
CA SER A 111 3.84 10.53 -8.77
C SER A 111 4.11 9.10 -8.34
N THR A 112 3.14 8.19 -8.38
CA THR A 112 3.32 6.77 -8.04
C THR A 112 4.37 6.10 -8.91
N PHE A 113 4.32 6.32 -10.21
CA PHE A 113 5.31 5.77 -11.14
C PHE A 113 6.68 6.43 -10.95
N LEU A 114 6.71 7.74 -10.75
CA LEU A 114 7.94 8.48 -10.53
C LEU A 114 8.63 8.02 -9.23
N CYS A 115 7.90 7.96 -8.12
CA CYS A 115 8.44 7.49 -6.84
C CYS A 115 8.94 6.05 -6.92
N GLY A 116 8.16 5.14 -7.52
CA GLY A 116 8.59 3.76 -7.73
C GLY A 116 9.88 3.66 -8.54
N ALA A 117 9.99 4.44 -9.62
CA ALA A 117 11.19 4.49 -10.45
C ALA A 117 12.41 5.05 -9.70
N VAL A 118 12.25 6.17 -9.00
CA VAL A 118 13.35 6.81 -8.25
C VAL A 118 13.82 5.92 -7.10
N ILE A 119 12.90 5.38 -6.29
CA ILE A 119 13.26 4.49 -5.17
C ILE A 119 13.99 3.24 -5.69
N GLY A 120 13.48 2.61 -6.76
CA GLY A 120 14.11 1.44 -7.37
C GLY A 120 15.50 1.76 -7.92
N TRP A 121 15.66 2.89 -8.59
CA TRP A 121 16.95 3.35 -9.13
C TRP A 121 17.97 3.63 -8.01
N VAL A 122 17.57 4.37 -6.98
CA VAL A 122 18.42 4.67 -5.80
C VAL A 122 18.81 3.38 -5.09
N SER A 123 17.88 2.43 -4.95
CA SER A 123 18.18 1.14 -4.34
C SER A 123 19.31 0.42 -5.06
N ILE A 124 19.21 0.30 -6.38
CA ILE A 124 20.18 -0.47 -7.19
C ILE A 124 21.53 0.21 -7.28
N HIS A 125 21.57 1.53 -7.51
CA HIS A 125 22.80 2.24 -7.83
C HIS A 125 23.50 2.84 -6.62
N ILE A 126 22.75 3.14 -5.55
CA ILE A 126 23.31 3.83 -4.38
C ILE A 126 23.32 2.93 -3.15
N ILE A 127 22.23 2.21 -2.87
CA ILE A 127 22.10 1.44 -1.62
C ILE A 127 22.72 0.07 -1.75
N GLU A 128 22.31 -0.75 -2.73
CA GLU A 128 22.80 -2.12 -2.89
C GLU A 128 24.34 -2.22 -2.95
N PRO A 129 25.08 -1.33 -3.66
CA PRO A 129 26.55 -1.41 -3.71
C PRO A 129 27.23 -1.18 -2.36
N ARG A 130 26.55 -0.60 -1.38
CA ARG A 130 27.11 -0.33 -0.03
C ARG A 130 26.96 -1.51 0.92
N PHE A 131 26.16 -2.49 0.55
CA PHE A 131 25.94 -3.70 1.36
C PHE A 131 26.74 -4.86 0.77
N PRO A 132 27.32 -5.71 1.66
CA PRO A 132 28.00 -6.94 1.23
C PRO A 132 26.99 -7.86 0.52
N LYS A 133 27.53 -8.79 -0.27
CA LYS A 133 26.70 -9.86 -0.85
C LYS A 133 26.09 -10.67 0.28
N TYR A 134 24.81 -10.96 0.16
CA TYR A 134 24.10 -11.78 1.14
C TYR A 134 24.55 -13.25 0.99
N GLU A 135 25.26 -13.75 2.00
CA GLU A 135 25.78 -15.13 2.09
C GLU A 135 24.96 -15.98 3.09
N GLY A 136 23.78 -15.51 3.49
CA GLY A 136 22.99 -16.14 4.54
C GLY A 136 22.42 -17.51 4.15
N SER A 137 22.58 -18.46 5.05
CA SER A 137 21.98 -19.79 5.01
C SER A 137 20.49 -19.81 5.43
N GLU A 138 19.91 -18.65 5.73
CA GLU A 138 18.52 -18.51 6.23
C GLU A 138 17.46 -18.66 5.13
N GLU A 139 17.85 -18.93 3.89
CA GLU A 139 16.90 -19.15 2.79
C GLU A 139 15.88 -20.26 3.08
N GLU A 140 16.26 -21.24 3.87
CA GLU A 140 15.39 -22.40 4.18
C GLU A 140 14.38 -22.10 5.30
N SER A 141 14.73 -21.28 6.29
CA SER A 141 13.87 -21.05 7.46
C SER A 141 12.80 -19.97 7.25
N LEU A 142 13.03 -19.00 6.36
CA LEU A 142 12.07 -17.91 6.06
C LEU A 142 11.15 -18.22 4.88
N MET A 143 11.45 -19.26 4.12
CA MET A 143 10.62 -19.77 3.02
C MET A 143 10.05 -21.16 3.33
N GLU A 144 9.63 -21.39 4.57
CA GLU A 144 8.84 -22.58 4.88
C GLU A 144 7.65 -22.67 3.91
N GLU A 145 7.44 -23.86 3.35
CA GLU A 145 6.26 -24.12 2.53
C GLU A 145 5.03 -23.78 3.36
N VAL A 146 4.15 -22.98 2.78
CA VAL A 146 2.88 -22.58 3.42
C VAL A 146 2.21 -23.85 3.95
N THR A 147 2.08 -23.95 5.24
CA THR A 147 1.51 -25.13 5.88
C THR A 147 0.04 -25.31 5.47
N PRO A 148 -0.51 -26.53 5.43
CA PRO A 148 -1.92 -26.73 5.15
C PRO A 148 -2.85 -25.95 6.11
N LEU A 149 -2.35 -25.64 7.32
CA LEU A 149 -3.06 -24.83 8.31
C LEU A 149 -3.13 -23.35 7.90
N GLU A 150 -2.03 -22.81 7.36
CA GLU A 150 -1.98 -21.43 6.84
C GLU A 150 -2.85 -21.24 5.60
N ILE A 151 -2.90 -22.24 4.71
CA ILE A 151 -3.81 -22.23 3.55
C ILE A 151 -5.27 -22.20 4.02
N LYS A 152 -5.63 -22.99 5.02
CA LYS A 152 -6.97 -22.95 5.63
C LYS A 152 -7.24 -21.61 6.32
N GLY A 153 -6.25 -21.05 7.03
CA GLY A 153 -6.33 -19.73 7.64
C GLY A 153 -6.59 -18.63 6.61
N LEU A 154 -5.86 -18.67 5.50
CA LEU A 154 -6.02 -17.69 4.40
C LEU A 154 -7.38 -17.84 3.72
N HIS A 155 -7.85 -19.07 3.51
CA HIS A 155 -9.18 -19.33 2.97
C HIS A 155 -10.30 -18.81 3.89
N ASN A 156 -10.19 -19.07 5.20
CA ASN A 156 -11.14 -18.58 6.20
C ASN A 156 -11.11 -17.05 6.32
N ALA A 157 -9.94 -16.42 6.24
CA ALA A 157 -9.81 -14.96 6.22
C ALA A 157 -10.47 -14.37 4.97
N GLY A 158 -10.27 -14.99 3.80
CA GLY A 158 -10.95 -14.61 2.57
C GLY A 158 -12.47 -14.73 2.67
N LEU A 159 -12.96 -15.82 3.26
CA LEU A 159 -14.40 -16.02 3.49
C LEU A 159 -14.97 -14.97 4.45
N ALA A 160 -14.27 -14.68 5.55
CA ALA A 160 -14.67 -13.65 6.51
C ALA A 160 -14.72 -12.25 5.85
N CYS A 161 -13.77 -11.94 4.98
CA CYS A 161 -13.78 -10.69 4.22
C CYS A 161 -14.97 -10.61 3.26
N LEU A 162 -15.31 -11.68 2.56
CA LEU A 162 -16.48 -11.74 1.68
C LEU A 162 -17.79 -11.59 2.47
N VAL A 163 -17.89 -12.23 3.63
CA VAL A 163 -19.06 -12.09 4.53
C VAL A 163 -19.19 -10.65 5.02
N TYR A 164 -18.07 -10.02 5.41
CA TYR A 164 -18.07 -8.62 5.81
C TYR A 164 -18.54 -7.70 4.69
N ILE A 165 -18.00 -7.87 3.48
CA ILE A 165 -18.42 -7.10 2.30
C ILE A 165 -19.92 -7.31 2.01
N ALA A 166 -20.42 -8.54 2.12
CA ALA A 166 -21.84 -8.84 1.94
C ALA A 166 -22.71 -8.13 2.97
N ILE A 167 -22.30 -8.13 4.26
CA ILE A 167 -23.00 -7.42 5.35
C ILE A 167 -23.06 -5.92 5.06
N VAL A 168 -21.95 -5.33 4.63
CA VAL A 168 -21.89 -3.90 4.27
C VAL A 168 -22.82 -3.60 3.10
N ILE A 169 -22.79 -4.39 2.03
CA ILE A 169 -23.66 -4.21 0.86
C ILE A 169 -25.15 -4.33 1.26
N VAL A 170 -25.50 -5.34 2.07
CA VAL A 170 -26.85 -5.52 2.56
C VAL A 170 -27.26 -4.36 3.46
N GLY A 171 -26.40 -3.92 4.35
CA GLY A 171 -26.63 -2.77 5.22
C GLY A 171 -26.94 -1.48 4.46
N PHE A 172 -26.22 -1.24 3.35
CA PHE A 172 -26.52 -0.12 2.46
C PHE A 172 -27.85 -0.29 1.71
N LYS A 173 -28.14 -1.50 1.20
CA LYS A 173 -29.39 -1.77 0.48
C LYS A 173 -30.64 -1.71 1.38
N THR A 174 -30.51 -2.14 2.62
CA THR A 174 -31.62 -2.14 3.60
C THR A 174 -31.80 -0.78 4.30
N GLN A 175 -31.02 0.24 3.91
CA GLN A 175 -31.02 1.57 4.53
C GLN A 175 -30.71 1.57 6.05
N VAL A 176 -30.21 0.48 6.60
CA VAL A 176 -29.77 0.42 8.01
C VAL A 176 -28.49 1.25 8.23
N LEU A 177 -27.61 1.31 7.21
CA LEU A 177 -26.37 2.10 7.22
C LEU A 177 -26.51 3.43 6.47
N SER A 178 -27.66 3.70 5.85
CA SER A 178 -27.94 4.93 5.12
C SER A 178 -29.36 5.38 5.45
N LYS A 179 -29.50 6.47 6.15
CA LYS A 179 -30.76 7.12 6.42
C LYS A 179 -30.84 8.37 5.54
N ASP A 180 -31.87 8.45 4.69
CA ASP A 180 -32.14 9.60 3.82
C ASP A 180 -31.00 10.00 2.88
N GLY A 181 -30.22 9.02 2.37
CA GLY A 181 -29.10 9.27 1.46
C GLY A 181 -27.84 9.83 2.11
N VAL A 182 -27.84 9.99 3.43
CA VAL A 182 -26.67 10.37 4.22
C VAL A 182 -26.09 9.14 4.90
N THR A 183 -24.83 8.84 4.65
CA THR A 183 -24.13 7.75 5.34
C THR A 183 -24.00 8.06 6.82
N VAL A 184 -24.42 7.15 7.69
CA VAL A 184 -24.32 7.28 9.17
C VAL A 184 -22.86 7.31 9.66
N VAL A 185 -21.89 7.19 8.77
CA VAL A 185 -20.45 7.23 9.05
C VAL A 185 -19.92 8.67 8.89
N GLY A 186 -20.59 9.65 9.48
CA GLY A 186 -20.15 11.06 9.32
C GLY A 186 -20.92 12.08 10.16
N SER A 187 -21.59 11.63 11.20
CA SER A 187 -22.20 12.54 12.19
C SER A 187 -21.43 12.52 13.49
#